data_60310c6beeb2b6743d5184fafc115841
#
_entry.id   60310c6beeb2b6743d5184fafc115841
#
_cell.length_a   1.000
_cell.length_b   1.000
_cell.length_c   1.000
_cell.angle_alpha   90.00
_cell.angle_beta   90.00
_cell.angle_gamma   90.00
#
_symmetry.space_group_name_H-M   'P 1'
#
loop_
_entity.id
_entity.type
_entity.pdbx_description
1 polymer ?
#
loop_
_entity_poly.entity_id
_entity_poly.type
_entity_poly.pdbx_seq_one_letter_code
_entity_poly.pdbx_strand_id
1 'polypeptide(L)'
;MYRDLTKGNITKGLLLFALPMIAGNLLQQFYNIADTLIVGQALGKNALAAVGSAYTLMTFLTSIFLGLSMGAGALFSIYLGKKDYASLRSAVWHALILIFAVTAALNILVYAFLDPILRFLQIPAELYDSMREYLVIIFAGLIATFLYNFFACLLRAVGNSVAPLWFLGAAAILNVGLDLLFVLVFSRGIAGAAIATVLAQYVSGIGILIYAILKCREFLPGKDDRTFSRAMLAEILDLSLLTCAQQSAMNFGILLIQRLVDSFGPVTMAAFAAAVKIDSFAYLPVQDFGNAFSTFTAQNYGAGQKVRLRQGFRQATIASAAFSVVISALVCIFANPLMRIFVQAGETEVLAAGVLYLRVEGAFYAGIGCLFLLYGFYRAVKRPGMSVVLTVISLGTRVALAYLLAGKIGEIGIWMAIPIGWVLADLTGYGYYFRHKEQLLPQDNA
;
A
#
# COMPACT_ATOMS: atom_id res chain seq x y z
N MET A 1 -12.54 13.20 14.65
CA MET A 1 -11.79 13.70 15.82
C MET A 1 -10.33 13.80 15.40
N TYR A 2 -9.75 14.99 15.41
CA TYR A 2 -8.32 15.19 15.06
C TYR A 2 -7.46 14.81 16.25
N ARG A 3 -6.41 14.02 16.00
CA ARG A 3 -5.48 13.60 17.03
C ARG A 3 -4.14 14.31 16.84
N ASP A 4 -3.76 15.12 17.82
CA ASP A 4 -2.44 15.72 17.88
C ASP A 4 -1.42 14.66 18.35
N LEU A 5 -0.61 14.14 17.40
CA LEU A 5 0.40 13.13 17.69
C LEU A 5 1.67 13.70 18.33
N THR A 6 1.74 15.03 18.48
CA THR A 6 2.87 15.69 19.16
C THR A 6 2.73 15.69 20.68
N LYS A 7 1.57 15.23 21.21
CA LYS A 7 1.25 15.25 22.65
C LYS A 7 0.81 13.89 23.17
N GLY A 8 0.80 13.74 24.47
CA GLY A 8 0.30 12.56 25.18
C GLY A 8 1.18 11.31 25.06
N ASN A 9 0.62 10.16 25.44
CA ASN A 9 1.33 8.87 25.40
C ASN A 9 1.59 8.41 23.97
N ILE A 10 2.84 8.11 23.65
CA ILE A 10 3.30 7.78 22.30
C ILE A 10 2.67 6.48 21.81
N THR A 11 2.83 5.38 22.55
CA THR A 11 2.34 4.05 22.13
C THR A 11 0.82 4.05 21.98
N LYS A 12 0.09 4.59 22.97
CA LYS A 12 -1.37 4.70 22.91
C LYS A 12 -1.82 5.57 21.73
N GLY A 13 -1.12 6.69 21.49
CA GLY A 13 -1.39 7.59 20.36
C GLY A 13 -1.21 6.90 19.02
N LEU A 14 -0.08 6.20 18.83
CA LEU A 14 0.22 5.45 17.62
C LEU A 14 -0.78 4.32 17.36
N LEU A 15 -1.07 3.48 18.36
CA LEU A 15 -2.00 2.37 18.21
C LEU A 15 -3.41 2.84 17.88
N LEU A 16 -3.93 3.83 18.61
CA LEU A 16 -5.27 4.36 18.35
C LEU A 16 -5.36 5.12 17.01
N PHE A 17 -4.25 5.59 16.45
CA PHE A 17 -4.20 6.18 15.12
C PHE A 17 -4.05 5.13 14.01
N ALA A 18 -3.28 4.06 14.26
CA ALA A 18 -3.06 2.97 13.30
C ALA A 18 -4.27 2.04 13.18
N LEU A 19 -5.00 1.75 14.27
CA LEU A 19 -6.12 0.82 14.25
C LEU A 19 -7.18 1.10 13.18
N PRO A 20 -7.66 2.35 12.97
CA PRO A 20 -8.59 2.63 11.87
C PRO A 20 -7.98 2.42 10.48
N MET A 21 -6.68 2.65 10.31
CA MET A 21 -5.98 2.41 9.04
C MET A 21 -5.93 0.91 8.75
N ILE A 22 -5.51 0.11 9.73
CA ILE A 22 -5.46 -1.35 9.66
C ILE A 22 -6.86 -1.91 9.36
N ALA A 23 -7.88 -1.46 10.10
CA ALA A 23 -9.26 -1.89 9.89
C ALA A 23 -9.75 -1.55 8.46
N GLY A 24 -9.40 -0.38 7.94
CA GLY A 24 -9.73 0.04 6.58
C GLY A 24 -9.11 -0.87 5.52
N ASN A 25 -7.83 -1.16 5.62
CA ASN A 25 -7.13 -2.03 4.67
C ASN A 25 -7.57 -3.50 4.77
N LEU A 26 -7.84 -4.01 5.97
CA LEU A 26 -8.42 -5.34 6.12
C LEU A 26 -9.81 -5.42 5.49
N LEU A 27 -10.65 -4.41 5.72
CA LEU A 27 -11.97 -4.33 5.08
C LEU A 27 -11.85 -4.27 3.55
N GLN A 28 -10.85 -3.56 3.02
CA GLN A 28 -10.54 -3.55 1.59
C GLN A 28 -10.17 -4.94 1.07
N GLN A 29 -9.41 -5.72 1.81
CA GLN A 29 -9.10 -7.10 1.41
C GLN A 29 -10.33 -8.00 1.43
N PHE A 30 -11.20 -7.85 2.42
CA PHE A 30 -12.44 -8.62 2.46
C PHE A 30 -13.35 -8.33 1.28
N TYR A 31 -13.52 -7.06 0.90
CA TYR A 31 -14.35 -6.76 -0.26
C TYR A 31 -13.71 -7.22 -1.58
N ASN A 32 -12.38 -7.15 -1.74
CA ASN A 32 -11.69 -7.69 -2.91
C ASN A 32 -11.90 -9.21 -3.06
N ILE A 33 -11.92 -9.93 -1.93
CA ILE A 33 -12.24 -11.36 -1.91
C ILE A 33 -13.70 -11.58 -2.30
N ALA A 34 -14.63 -10.79 -1.76
CA ALA A 34 -16.05 -10.91 -2.08
C ALA A 34 -16.34 -10.65 -3.56
N ASP A 35 -15.77 -9.58 -4.14
CA ASP A 35 -15.86 -9.27 -5.58
C ASP A 35 -15.32 -10.44 -6.43
N THR A 36 -14.14 -10.95 -6.09
CA THR A 36 -13.53 -12.10 -6.76
C THR A 36 -14.42 -13.35 -6.70
N LEU A 37 -15.06 -13.61 -5.56
CA LEU A 37 -15.98 -14.72 -5.37
C LEU A 37 -17.27 -14.56 -6.20
N ILE A 38 -17.87 -13.37 -6.20
CA ILE A 38 -19.07 -13.06 -6.97
C ILE A 38 -18.78 -13.25 -8.47
N VAL A 39 -17.70 -12.65 -8.97
CA VAL A 39 -17.30 -12.78 -10.38
C VAL A 39 -16.99 -14.24 -10.73
N GLY A 40 -16.22 -14.94 -9.91
CA GLY A 40 -15.84 -16.33 -10.17
C GLY A 40 -17.02 -17.31 -10.18
N GLN A 41 -17.95 -17.16 -9.24
CA GLN A 41 -19.11 -18.04 -9.13
C GLN A 41 -20.21 -17.72 -10.16
N ALA A 42 -20.43 -16.43 -10.45
CA ALA A 42 -21.49 -16.03 -11.35
C ALA A 42 -21.10 -16.05 -12.83
N LEU A 43 -19.85 -15.68 -13.16
CA LEU A 43 -19.38 -15.47 -14.53
C LEU A 43 -18.36 -16.54 -14.99
N GLY A 44 -17.88 -17.36 -14.06
CA GLY A 44 -16.99 -18.48 -14.34
C GLY A 44 -15.51 -18.10 -14.48
N LYS A 45 -14.69 -19.12 -14.84
CA LYS A 45 -13.22 -19.05 -14.80
C LYS A 45 -12.60 -17.98 -15.72
N ASN A 46 -13.19 -17.75 -16.89
CA ASN A 46 -12.64 -16.79 -17.86
C ASN A 46 -12.78 -15.34 -17.35
N ALA A 47 -13.95 -14.98 -16.81
CA ALA A 47 -14.17 -13.67 -16.19
C ALA A 47 -13.26 -13.45 -14.98
N LEU A 48 -13.11 -14.49 -14.15
CA LEU A 48 -12.20 -14.45 -12.99
C LEU A 48 -10.74 -14.22 -13.42
N ALA A 49 -10.29 -14.89 -14.48
CA ALA A 49 -8.94 -14.71 -15.01
C ALA A 49 -8.74 -13.30 -15.60
N ALA A 50 -9.73 -12.75 -16.31
CA ALA A 50 -9.69 -11.40 -16.85
C ALA A 50 -9.61 -10.34 -15.74
N VAL A 51 -10.46 -10.44 -14.70
CA VAL A 51 -10.44 -9.53 -13.53
C VAL A 51 -9.14 -9.64 -12.76
N GLY A 52 -8.64 -10.85 -12.53
CA GLY A 52 -7.37 -11.08 -11.84
C GLY A 52 -6.17 -10.47 -12.56
N SER A 53 -6.10 -10.61 -13.89
CA SER A 53 -5.06 -9.99 -14.71
C SER A 53 -5.17 -8.46 -14.73
N ALA A 54 -6.40 -7.93 -14.84
CA ALA A 54 -6.67 -6.51 -14.76
C ALA A 54 -6.28 -5.91 -13.40
N TYR A 55 -6.52 -6.64 -12.30
CA TYR A 55 -6.14 -6.22 -10.94
C TYR A 55 -4.64 -5.95 -10.81
N THR A 56 -3.79 -6.75 -11.43
CA THR A 56 -2.34 -6.55 -11.39
C THR A 56 -1.94 -5.22 -12.05
N LEU A 57 -2.50 -4.91 -13.23
CA LEU A 57 -2.26 -3.64 -13.91
C LEU A 57 -2.78 -2.45 -13.08
N MET A 58 -3.98 -2.58 -12.52
CA MET A 58 -4.58 -1.56 -11.65
C MET A 58 -3.74 -1.30 -10.40
N THR A 59 -3.23 -2.33 -9.76
CA THR A 59 -2.37 -2.22 -8.58
C THR A 59 -1.10 -1.46 -8.90
N PHE A 60 -0.47 -1.75 -10.05
CA PHE A 60 0.71 -1.02 -10.49
C PHE A 60 0.42 0.47 -10.73
N LEU A 61 -0.64 0.81 -11.46
CA LEU A 61 -1.03 2.18 -11.72
C LEU A 61 -1.41 2.93 -10.42
N THR A 62 -2.17 2.29 -9.55
CA THR A 62 -2.58 2.86 -8.27
C THR A 62 -1.38 3.14 -7.36
N SER A 63 -0.32 2.31 -7.41
CA SER A 63 0.89 2.51 -6.62
C SER A 63 1.59 3.84 -6.91
N ILE A 64 1.45 4.36 -8.13
CA ILE A 64 2.02 5.65 -8.54
C ILE A 64 1.36 6.78 -7.75
N PHE A 65 0.03 6.91 -7.84
CA PHE A 65 -0.64 8.01 -7.11
C PHE A 65 -0.66 7.79 -5.61
N LEU A 66 -0.66 6.55 -5.13
CA LEU A 66 -0.52 6.26 -3.72
C LEU A 66 0.84 6.74 -3.20
N GLY A 67 1.92 6.41 -3.89
CA GLY A 67 3.27 6.85 -3.54
C GLY A 67 3.41 8.37 -3.56
N LEU A 68 2.89 9.03 -4.60
CA LEU A 68 2.86 10.49 -4.68
C LEU A 68 2.08 11.11 -3.53
N SER A 69 0.89 10.58 -3.22
CA SER A 69 0.05 11.08 -2.12
C SER A 69 0.68 10.84 -0.75
N MET A 70 1.36 9.71 -0.55
CA MET A 70 2.06 9.40 0.71
C MET A 70 3.25 10.33 0.95
N GLY A 71 4.02 10.66 -0.10
CA GLY A 71 5.11 11.63 -0.02
C GLY A 71 4.61 13.04 0.32
N ALA A 72 3.57 13.49 -0.37
CA ALA A 72 2.90 14.76 -0.07
C ALA A 72 2.31 14.78 1.35
N GLY A 73 1.68 13.69 1.79
CA GLY A 73 1.12 13.53 3.14
C GLY A 73 2.17 13.66 4.26
N ALA A 74 3.40 13.18 4.02
CA ALA A 74 4.50 13.40 4.95
C ALA A 74 4.84 14.89 5.08
N LEU A 75 4.88 15.61 3.95
CA LEU A 75 5.11 17.05 3.96
C LEU A 75 3.99 17.82 4.67
N PHE A 76 2.73 17.47 4.42
CA PHE A 76 1.58 18.05 5.13
C PHE A 76 1.70 17.87 6.64
N SER A 77 2.11 16.66 7.09
CA SER A 77 2.33 16.35 8.50
C SER A 77 3.46 17.19 9.11
N ILE A 78 4.54 17.44 8.36
CA ILE A 78 5.66 18.27 8.79
C ILE A 78 5.19 19.72 8.99
N TYR A 79 4.47 20.31 8.02
CA TYR A 79 3.97 21.68 8.14
C TYR A 79 2.92 21.83 9.24
N LEU A 80 2.07 20.78 9.44
CA LEU A 80 1.16 20.77 10.57
C LEU A 80 1.91 20.78 11.91
N GLY A 81 2.96 19.96 12.03
CA GLY A 81 3.82 19.92 13.22
C GLY A 81 4.50 21.25 13.51
N LYS A 82 4.94 21.98 12.48
CA LYS A 82 5.47 23.33 12.56
C LYS A 82 4.42 24.39 12.92
N LYS A 83 3.12 24.05 12.83
CA LYS A 83 1.98 24.98 12.89
C LYS A 83 2.02 26.05 11.78
N ASP A 84 2.68 25.76 10.68
CA ASP A 84 2.75 26.61 9.51
C ASP A 84 1.61 26.25 8.54
N TYR A 85 0.43 26.77 8.85
CA TYR A 85 -0.79 26.49 8.10
C TYR A 85 -0.76 27.11 6.68
N ALA A 86 -0.04 28.20 6.48
CA ALA A 86 0.08 28.83 5.16
C ALA A 86 0.87 27.91 4.22
N SER A 87 2.04 27.43 4.65
CA SER A 87 2.82 26.47 3.88
C SER A 87 2.09 25.14 3.71
N LEU A 88 1.32 24.68 4.72
CA LEU A 88 0.48 23.49 4.62
C LEU A 88 -0.54 23.64 3.48
N ARG A 89 -1.31 24.72 3.45
CA ARG A 89 -2.34 24.97 2.41
C ARG A 89 -1.71 25.12 1.02
N SER A 90 -0.59 25.84 0.93
CA SER A 90 0.18 25.93 -0.32
C SER A 90 0.67 24.54 -0.79
N ALA A 91 1.19 23.70 0.12
CA ALA A 91 1.60 22.33 -0.21
C ALA A 91 0.43 21.48 -0.69
N VAL A 92 -0.74 21.57 -0.03
CA VAL A 92 -1.96 20.87 -0.45
C VAL A 92 -2.36 21.27 -1.87
N TRP A 93 -2.30 22.60 -2.20
CA TRP A 93 -2.62 23.09 -3.54
C TRP A 93 -1.68 22.53 -4.62
N HIS A 94 -0.37 22.66 -4.40
CA HIS A 94 0.61 22.19 -5.37
C HIS A 94 0.57 20.67 -5.56
N ALA A 95 0.43 19.93 -4.46
CA ALA A 95 0.32 18.48 -4.51
C ALA A 95 -0.97 18.02 -5.21
N LEU A 96 -2.10 18.69 -4.96
CA LEU A 96 -3.39 18.40 -5.61
C LEU A 96 -3.27 18.54 -7.14
N ILE A 97 -2.71 19.67 -7.61
CA ILE A 97 -2.54 19.90 -9.04
C ILE A 97 -1.55 18.91 -9.66
N LEU A 98 -0.40 18.69 -9.01
CA LEU A 98 0.63 17.78 -9.50
C LEU A 98 0.10 16.36 -9.65
N ILE A 99 -0.52 15.81 -8.59
CA ILE A 99 -0.98 14.43 -8.58
C ILE A 99 -2.19 14.26 -9.50
N PHE A 100 -3.07 15.27 -9.56
CA PHE A 100 -4.17 15.27 -10.54
C PHE A 100 -3.66 15.27 -11.98
N ALA A 101 -2.67 16.12 -12.30
CA ALA A 101 -2.08 16.16 -13.64
C ALA A 101 -1.42 14.83 -14.02
N VAL A 102 -0.68 14.20 -13.10
CA VAL A 102 -0.10 12.86 -13.31
C VAL A 102 -1.19 11.82 -13.50
N THR A 103 -2.25 11.84 -12.67
CA THR A 103 -3.37 10.90 -12.79
C THR A 103 -4.10 11.06 -14.11
N ALA A 104 -4.37 12.29 -14.54
CA ALA A 104 -5.02 12.58 -15.82
C ALA A 104 -4.14 12.14 -17.00
N ALA A 105 -2.85 12.43 -16.95
CA ALA A 105 -1.90 11.98 -17.98
C ALA A 105 -1.84 10.45 -18.07
N LEU A 106 -1.74 9.75 -16.93
CA LEU A 106 -1.77 8.28 -16.89
C LEU A 106 -3.10 7.74 -17.43
N ASN A 107 -4.23 8.35 -17.07
CA ASN A 107 -5.54 7.94 -17.55
C ASN A 107 -5.63 8.06 -19.08
N ILE A 108 -5.19 9.21 -19.64
CA ILE A 108 -5.15 9.43 -21.09
C ILE A 108 -4.22 8.41 -21.76
N LEU A 109 -3.01 8.20 -21.22
CA LEU A 109 -2.04 7.24 -21.78
C LEU A 109 -2.58 5.81 -21.77
N VAL A 110 -3.22 5.39 -20.69
CA VAL A 110 -3.78 4.04 -20.60
C VAL A 110 -4.91 3.85 -21.61
N TYR A 111 -5.80 4.81 -21.79
CA TYR A 111 -6.84 4.72 -22.83
C TYR A 111 -6.24 4.74 -24.25
N ALA A 112 -5.25 5.59 -24.50
CA ALA A 112 -4.60 5.68 -25.82
C ALA A 112 -3.81 4.41 -26.18
N PHE A 113 -3.22 3.74 -25.20
CA PHE A 113 -2.36 2.58 -25.40
C PHE A 113 -2.95 1.27 -24.85
N LEU A 114 -4.26 1.20 -24.63
CA LEU A 114 -4.90 0.03 -24.04
C LEU A 114 -4.64 -1.24 -24.85
N ASP A 115 -4.91 -1.22 -26.14
CA ASP A 115 -4.71 -2.37 -27.00
C ASP A 115 -3.23 -2.77 -27.14
N PRO A 116 -2.26 -1.84 -27.32
CA PRO A 116 -0.83 -2.14 -27.21
C PRO A 116 -0.43 -2.78 -25.86
N ILE A 117 -0.98 -2.29 -24.74
CA ILE A 117 -0.71 -2.84 -23.39
C ILE A 117 -1.21 -4.28 -23.29
N LEU A 118 -2.44 -4.55 -23.72
CA LEU A 118 -3.02 -5.89 -23.69
C LEU A 118 -2.22 -6.88 -24.55
N ARG A 119 -1.75 -6.45 -25.74
CA ARG A 119 -0.88 -7.26 -26.61
C ARG A 119 0.49 -7.51 -25.96
N PHE A 120 1.08 -6.49 -25.34
CA PHE A 120 2.35 -6.62 -24.62
C PHE A 120 2.25 -7.61 -23.45
N LEU A 121 1.13 -7.62 -22.76
CA LEU A 121 0.83 -8.56 -21.68
C LEU A 121 0.51 -9.98 -22.17
N GLN A 122 0.47 -10.20 -23.50
CA GLN A 122 0.19 -11.50 -24.12
C GLN A 122 -1.12 -12.13 -23.66
N ILE A 123 -2.16 -11.31 -23.49
CA ILE A 123 -3.46 -11.78 -23.03
C ILE A 123 -4.05 -12.76 -24.07
N PRO A 124 -4.47 -13.97 -23.63
CA PRO A 124 -5.11 -14.93 -24.52
C PRO A 124 -6.30 -14.34 -25.28
N ALA A 125 -6.48 -14.73 -26.55
CA ALA A 125 -7.54 -14.19 -27.40
C ALA A 125 -8.94 -14.38 -26.81
N GLU A 126 -9.15 -15.47 -26.07
CA GLU A 126 -10.42 -15.79 -25.40
C GLU A 126 -10.78 -14.80 -24.28
N LEU A 127 -9.79 -14.17 -23.66
CA LEU A 127 -9.95 -13.22 -22.55
C LEU A 127 -9.84 -11.76 -23.01
N TYR A 128 -9.39 -11.51 -24.24
CA TYR A 128 -9.02 -10.18 -24.71
C TYR A 128 -10.20 -9.19 -24.63
N ASP A 129 -11.34 -9.56 -25.20
CA ASP A 129 -12.52 -8.68 -25.24
C ASP A 129 -13.09 -8.42 -23.85
N SER A 130 -13.20 -9.46 -23.02
CA SER A 130 -13.67 -9.34 -21.65
C SER A 130 -12.75 -8.47 -20.79
N MET A 131 -11.45 -8.66 -20.92
CA MET A 131 -10.47 -7.85 -20.17
C MET A 131 -10.46 -6.39 -20.67
N ARG A 132 -10.56 -6.19 -21.99
CA ARG A 132 -10.65 -4.86 -22.59
C ARG A 132 -11.89 -4.10 -22.10
N GLU A 133 -13.05 -4.73 -22.13
CA GLU A 133 -14.31 -4.16 -21.63
C GLU A 133 -14.20 -3.77 -20.13
N TYR A 134 -13.69 -4.68 -19.33
CA TYR A 134 -13.47 -4.44 -17.90
C TYR A 134 -12.55 -3.25 -17.66
N LEU A 135 -11.38 -3.20 -18.33
CA LEU A 135 -10.38 -2.15 -18.14
C LEU A 135 -10.86 -0.78 -18.61
N VAL A 136 -11.60 -0.70 -19.73
CA VAL A 136 -12.19 0.57 -20.20
C VAL A 136 -13.08 1.18 -19.13
N ILE A 137 -13.88 0.36 -18.45
CA ILE A 137 -14.78 0.84 -17.41
C ILE A 137 -13.98 1.20 -16.13
N ILE A 138 -13.10 0.31 -15.68
CA ILE A 138 -12.32 0.49 -14.44
C ILE A 138 -11.43 1.74 -14.49
N PHE A 139 -10.83 2.04 -15.63
CA PHE A 139 -9.98 3.23 -15.78
C PHE A 139 -10.75 4.55 -15.63
N ALA A 140 -12.06 4.57 -15.88
CA ALA A 140 -12.88 5.71 -15.52
C ALA A 140 -12.90 6.00 -14.01
N GLY A 141 -12.62 4.99 -13.18
CA GLY A 141 -12.51 5.11 -11.71
C GLY A 141 -11.17 5.66 -11.20
N LEU A 142 -10.13 5.81 -12.05
CA LEU A 142 -8.80 6.27 -11.62
C LEU A 142 -8.83 7.65 -10.94
N ILE A 143 -9.65 8.57 -11.44
CA ILE A 143 -9.81 9.90 -10.85
C ILE A 143 -10.46 9.79 -9.46
N ALA A 144 -11.45 8.94 -9.30
CA ALA A 144 -12.08 8.71 -8.00
C ALA A 144 -11.10 8.06 -6.99
N THR A 145 -10.28 7.11 -7.45
CA THR A 145 -9.21 6.48 -6.67
C THR A 145 -8.17 7.51 -6.24
N PHE A 146 -7.76 8.42 -7.13
CA PHE A 146 -6.89 9.54 -6.80
C PHE A 146 -7.51 10.43 -5.72
N LEU A 147 -8.76 10.86 -5.89
CA LEU A 147 -9.45 11.72 -4.91
C LEU A 147 -9.47 11.06 -3.53
N TYR A 148 -9.86 9.79 -3.47
CA TYR A 148 -9.87 9.06 -2.21
C TYR A 148 -8.46 9.02 -1.56
N ASN A 149 -7.44 8.59 -2.29
CA ASN A 149 -6.09 8.45 -1.74
C ASN A 149 -5.49 9.78 -1.32
N PHE A 150 -5.66 10.83 -2.12
CA PHE A 150 -5.15 12.17 -1.80
C PHE A 150 -5.77 12.73 -0.52
N PHE A 151 -7.11 12.75 -0.44
CA PHE A 151 -7.80 13.28 0.74
C PHE A 151 -7.66 12.36 1.96
N ALA A 152 -7.56 11.05 1.79
CA ALA A 152 -7.22 10.13 2.87
C ALA A 152 -5.82 10.42 3.45
N CYS A 153 -4.82 10.68 2.60
CA CYS A 153 -3.48 11.07 3.04
C CYS A 153 -3.49 12.44 3.74
N LEU A 154 -4.23 13.42 3.22
CA LEU A 154 -4.40 14.72 3.88
C LEU A 154 -5.06 14.57 5.26
N LEU A 155 -6.16 13.83 5.36
CA LEU A 155 -6.86 13.62 6.63
C LEU A 155 -5.98 12.89 7.66
N ARG A 156 -5.23 11.88 7.22
CA ARG A 156 -4.24 11.20 8.07
C ARG A 156 -3.14 12.16 8.50
N ALA A 157 -2.62 12.99 7.60
CA ALA A 157 -1.60 13.98 7.90
C ALA A 157 -2.01 14.97 8.99
N VAL A 158 -3.29 15.37 9.00
CA VAL A 158 -3.86 16.24 10.04
C VAL A 158 -4.40 15.49 11.27
N GLY A 159 -4.12 14.19 11.38
CA GLY A 159 -4.43 13.39 12.58
C GLY A 159 -5.81 12.72 12.57
N ASN A 160 -6.50 12.65 11.43
CA ASN A 160 -7.79 11.97 11.31
C ASN A 160 -7.67 10.70 10.47
N SER A 161 -7.46 9.55 11.12
CA SER A 161 -7.43 8.23 10.47
C SER A 161 -8.80 7.55 10.40
N VAL A 162 -9.80 8.06 11.11
CA VAL A 162 -11.13 7.45 11.21
C VAL A 162 -12.01 7.80 10.02
N ALA A 163 -11.96 9.05 9.54
CA ALA A 163 -12.80 9.46 8.42
C ALA A 163 -12.54 8.65 7.13
N PRO A 164 -11.29 8.42 6.69
CA PRO A 164 -11.02 7.54 5.55
C PRO A 164 -11.60 6.13 5.69
N LEU A 165 -11.58 5.55 6.91
CA LEU A 165 -12.17 4.24 7.19
C LEU A 165 -13.67 4.21 6.90
N TRP A 166 -14.42 5.24 7.31
CA TRP A 166 -15.87 5.30 7.08
C TRP A 166 -16.21 5.34 5.58
N PHE A 167 -15.50 6.16 4.80
CA PHE A 167 -15.73 6.25 3.35
C PHE A 167 -15.33 4.96 2.64
N LEU A 168 -14.25 4.32 3.05
CA LEU A 168 -13.85 3.03 2.51
C LEU A 168 -14.85 1.93 2.88
N GLY A 169 -15.33 1.92 4.13
CA GLY A 169 -16.35 0.98 4.59
C GLY A 169 -17.67 1.11 3.83
N ALA A 170 -18.14 2.34 3.65
CA ALA A 170 -19.34 2.60 2.87
C ALA A 170 -19.19 2.15 1.40
N ALA A 171 -18.01 2.44 0.79
CA ALA A 171 -17.71 2.00 -0.56
C ALA A 171 -17.65 0.46 -0.66
N ALA A 172 -17.06 -0.22 0.31
CA ALA A 172 -16.98 -1.68 0.32
C ALA A 172 -18.36 -2.34 0.38
N ILE A 173 -19.24 -1.85 1.25
CA ILE A 173 -20.62 -2.35 1.36
C ILE A 173 -21.39 -2.06 0.07
N LEU A 174 -21.25 -0.85 -0.46
CA LEU A 174 -21.91 -0.44 -1.71
C LEU A 174 -21.41 -1.27 -2.90
N ASN A 175 -20.11 -1.51 -3.01
CA ASN A 175 -19.52 -2.33 -4.07
C ASN A 175 -20.12 -3.73 -4.08
N VAL A 176 -20.07 -4.46 -2.94
CA VAL A 176 -20.65 -5.80 -2.84
C VAL A 176 -22.13 -5.81 -3.20
N GLY A 177 -22.90 -4.82 -2.71
CA GLY A 177 -24.33 -4.70 -3.05
C GLY A 177 -24.56 -4.46 -4.54
N LEU A 178 -23.77 -3.59 -5.18
CA LEU A 178 -23.85 -3.31 -6.60
C LEU A 178 -23.35 -4.47 -7.46
N ASP A 179 -22.35 -5.22 -7.03
CA ASP A 179 -21.88 -6.44 -7.70
C ASP A 179 -23.01 -7.47 -7.78
N LEU A 180 -23.67 -7.75 -6.65
CA LEU A 180 -24.82 -8.64 -6.63
C LEU A 180 -25.96 -8.13 -7.56
N LEU A 181 -26.21 -6.84 -7.56
CA LEU A 181 -27.25 -6.24 -8.39
C LEU A 181 -26.91 -6.30 -9.89
N PHE A 182 -25.71 -5.86 -10.28
CA PHE A 182 -25.35 -5.77 -11.71
C PHE A 182 -24.98 -7.10 -12.31
N VAL A 183 -24.33 -7.98 -11.55
CA VAL A 183 -23.87 -9.29 -12.05
C VAL A 183 -25.00 -10.31 -11.99
N LEU A 184 -25.73 -10.42 -10.85
CA LEU A 184 -26.73 -11.48 -10.67
C LEU A 184 -28.12 -11.06 -11.15
N VAL A 185 -28.57 -9.83 -10.79
CA VAL A 185 -29.95 -9.41 -11.12
C VAL A 185 -30.02 -8.86 -12.56
N PHE A 186 -29.12 -7.93 -12.93
CA PHE A 186 -29.13 -7.32 -14.25
C PHE A 186 -28.34 -8.11 -15.31
N SER A 187 -27.65 -9.17 -14.92
CA SER A 187 -26.86 -10.04 -15.83
C SER A 187 -25.93 -9.27 -16.75
N ARG A 188 -25.30 -8.20 -16.24
CA ARG A 188 -24.39 -7.33 -17.02
C ARG A 188 -22.99 -7.93 -17.20
N GLY A 189 -22.77 -9.16 -16.73
CA GLY A 189 -21.48 -9.82 -16.89
C GLY A 189 -20.33 -9.09 -16.21
N ILE A 190 -19.15 -9.15 -16.83
CA ILE A 190 -17.91 -8.55 -16.28
C ILE A 190 -17.98 -7.00 -16.24
N ALA A 191 -18.71 -6.38 -17.19
CA ALA A 191 -18.96 -4.94 -17.18
C ALA A 191 -19.75 -4.51 -15.94
N GLY A 192 -20.67 -5.35 -15.46
CA GLY A 192 -21.42 -5.09 -14.23
C GLY A 192 -20.53 -4.96 -13.01
N ALA A 193 -19.58 -5.87 -12.82
CA ALA A 193 -18.59 -5.82 -11.74
C ALA A 193 -17.68 -4.57 -11.84
N ALA A 194 -17.22 -4.23 -13.06
CA ALA A 194 -16.44 -3.02 -13.28
C ALA A 194 -17.21 -1.75 -12.92
N ILE A 195 -18.48 -1.64 -13.35
CA ILE A 195 -19.37 -0.49 -13.04
C ILE A 195 -19.58 -0.38 -11.53
N ALA A 196 -19.87 -1.50 -10.84
CA ALA A 196 -20.04 -1.52 -9.40
C ALA A 196 -18.83 -0.97 -8.66
N THR A 197 -17.63 -1.42 -9.04
CA THR A 197 -16.37 -0.96 -8.47
C THR A 197 -16.16 0.54 -8.71
N VAL A 198 -16.37 1.02 -9.92
CA VAL A 198 -16.20 2.44 -10.27
C VAL A 198 -17.19 3.33 -9.50
N LEU A 199 -18.46 2.94 -9.42
CA LEU A 199 -19.44 3.68 -8.64
C LEU A 199 -19.09 3.76 -7.16
N ALA A 200 -18.65 2.64 -6.56
CA ALA A 200 -18.18 2.61 -5.17
C ALA A 200 -16.95 3.52 -4.95
N GLN A 201 -16.00 3.54 -5.89
CA GLN A 201 -14.83 4.43 -5.86
C GLN A 201 -15.24 5.90 -5.94
N TYR A 202 -16.22 6.27 -6.81
CA TYR A 202 -16.71 7.65 -6.88
C TYR A 202 -17.42 8.05 -5.61
N VAL A 203 -18.24 7.19 -5.00
CA VAL A 203 -18.90 7.48 -3.73
C VAL A 203 -17.88 7.74 -2.62
N SER A 204 -16.82 6.93 -2.51
CA SER A 204 -15.76 7.18 -1.53
C SER A 204 -14.91 8.41 -1.85
N GLY A 205 -14.51 8.60 -3.11
CA GLY A 205 -13.67 9.72 -3.54
C GLY A 205 -14.35 11.07 -3.42
N ILE A 206 -15.60 11.18 -3.88
CA ILE A 206 -16.41 12.40 -3.76
C ILE A 206 -16.84 12.62 -2.30
N GLY A 207 -17.21 11.54 -1.59
CA GLY A 207 -17.61 11.62 -0.20
C GLY A 207 -16.49 12.17 0.70
N ILE A 208 -15.26 11.65 0.56
CA ILE A 208 -14.12 12.14 1.35
C ILE A 208 -13.71 13.56 0.97
N LEU A 209 -13.85 13.96 -0.31
CA LEU A 209 -13.64 15.33 -0.77
C LEU A 209 -14.64 16.29 -0.11
N ILE A 210 -15.94 15.95 -0.13
CA ILE A 210 -17.00 16.76 0.51
C ILE A 210 -16.72 16.86 2.01
N TYR A 211 -16.37 15.75 2.66
CA TYR A 211 -16.01 15.76 4.08
C TYR A 211 -14.83 16.69 4.36
N ALA A 212 -13.78 16.65 3.53
CA ALA A 212 -12.62 17.52 3.67
C ALA A 212 -13.03 19.00 3.53
N ILE A 213 -13.86 19.34 2.55
CA ILE A 213 -14.34 20.72 2.35
C ILE A 213 -15.16 21.22 3.55
N LEU A 214 -16.00 20.36 4.13
CA LEU A 214 -16.91 20.75 5.22
C LEU A 214 -16.24 20.77 6.60
N LYS A 215 -15.30 19.83 6.85
CA LYS A 215 -14.74 19.60 8.19
C LYS A 215 -13.27 19.99 8.33
N CYS A 216 -12.54 20.18 7.22
CA CYS A 216 -11.09 20.43 7.22
C CYS A 216 -10.73 21.71 6.46
N ARG A 217 -11.67 22.65 6.38
CA ARG A 217 -11.53 23.87 5.58
C ARG A 217 -10.30 24.70 5.94
N GLU A 218 -9.86 24.66 7.19
CA GLU A 218 -8.66 25.33 7.68
C GLU A 218 -7.36 24.83 7.03
N PHE A 219 -7.33 23.59 6.55
CA PHE A 219 -6.18 22.96 5.90
C PHE A 219 -6.25 23.00 4.36
N LEU A 220 -7.39 23.43 3.81
CA LEU A 220 -7.58 23.52 2.37
C LEU A 220 -7.17 24.90 1.82
N PRO A 221 -6.65 24.94 0.57
CA PRO A 221 -6.12 26.16 -0.01
C PRO A 221 -7.20 27.23 -0.25
N GLY A 222 -7.01 28.40 0.34
CA GLY A 222 -7.76 29.62 0.03
C GLY A 222 -7.30 30.26 -1.29
N LYS A 223 -7.82 31.44 -1.60
CA LYS A 223 -7.42 32.15 -2.83
C LYS A 223 -5.95 32.57 -2.80
N ASP A 224 -5.47 33.02 -1.65
CA ASP A 224 -4.10 33.53 -1.47
C ASP A 224 -3.04 32.41 -1.46
N ASP A 225 -3.45 31.19 -1.12
CA ASP A 225 -2.56 30.01 -1.07
C ASP A 225 -2.30 29.38 -2.46
N ARG A 226 -2.98 29.87 -3.52
CA ARG A 226 -2.94 29.30 -4.88
C ARG A 226 -1.85 29.90 -5.77
N THR A 227 -0.95 30.69 -5.20
CA THR A 227 0.21 31.24 -5.92
C THR A 227 1.23 30.14 -6.20
N PHE A 228 1.72 30.09 -7.45
CA PHE A 228 2.71 29.08 -7.84
C PHE A 228 4.06 29.34 -7.15
N SER A 229 4.59 28.33 -6.48
CA SER A 229 5.89 28.35 -5.84
C SER A 229 6.78 27.21 -6.35
N ARG A 230 7.86 27.54 -7.05
CA ARG A 230 8.86 26.57 -7.49
C ARG A 230 9.49 25.81 -6.31
N ALA A 231 9.76 26.50 -5.22
CA ALA A 231 10.36 25.89 -4.03
C ALA A 231 9.42 24.85 -3.41
N MET A 232 8.13 25.18 -3.26
CA MET A 232 7.12 24.24 -2.76
C MET A 232 6.96 23.02 -3.68
N LEU A 233 6.90 23.26 -4.99
CA LEU A 233 6.79 22.17 -5.97
C LEU A 233 8.02 21.25 -5.92
N ALA A 234 9.23 21.80 -5.81
CA ALA A 234 10.46 21.01 -5.71
C ALA A 234 10.47 20.15 -4.42
N GLU A 235 10.03 20.71 -3.30
CA GLU A 235 9.94 19.97 -2.03
C GLU A 235 8.93 18.82 -2.10
N ILE A 236 7.78 19.04 -2.74
CA ILE A 236 6.78 18.00 -2.99
C ILE A 236 7.35 16.92 -3.92
N LEU A 237 7.99 17.32 -5.02
CA LEU A 237 8.57 16.38 -5.98
C LEU A 237 9.64 15.52 -5.35
N ASP A 238 10.53 16.07 -4.52
CA ASP A 238 11.59 15.31 -3.84
C ASP A 238 10.99 14.18 -2.97
N LEU A 239 10.02 14.51 -2.12
CA LEU A 239 9.37 13.53 -1.25
C LEU A 239 8.47 12.56 -2.01
N SER A 240 7.69 13.08 -2.97
CA SER A 240 6.65 12.31 -3.64
C SER A 240 7.22 11.38 -4.72
N LEU A 241 8.18 11.84 -5.55
CA LEU A 241 8.77 11.01 -6.60
C LEU A 241 9.57 9.85 -6.01
N LEU A 242 10.38 10.10 -4.97
CA LEU A 242 11.15 9.04 -4.34
C LEU A 242 10.25 8.04 -3.60
N THR A 243 9.14 8.50 -2.99
CA THR A 243 8.16 7.60 -2.39
C THR A 243 7.40 6.80 -3.46
N CYS A 244 7.06 7.43 -4.58
CA CYS A 244 6.47 6.76 -5.74
C CYS A 244 7.42 5.70 -6.32
N ALA A 245 8.69 6.04 -6.51
CA ALA A 245 9.71 5.11 -6.99
C ALA A 245 9.86 3.92 -6.04
N GLN A 246 9.87 4.15 -4.73
CA GLN A 246 9.92 3.10 -3.71
C GLN A 246 8.71 2.16 -3.80
N GLN A 247 7.47 2.70 -3.88
CA GLN A 247 6.25 1.90 -3.98
C GLN A 247 6.16 1.11 -5.30
N SER A 248 6.53 1.73 -6.42
CA SER A 248 6.56 1.08 -7.73
C SER A 248 7.62 -0.03 -7.79
N ALA A 249 8.81 0.20 -7.21
CA ALA A 249 9.87 -0.80 -7.13
C ALA A 249 9.42 -2.02 -6.32
N MET A 250 8.70 -1.81 -5.20
CA MET A 250 8.14 -2.93 -4.41
C MET A 250 7.24 -3.83 -5.27
N ASN A 251 6.28 -3.25 -6.00
CA ASN A 251 5.37 -4.02 -6.84
C ASN A 251 6.10 -4.73 -7.98
N PHE A 252 7.07 -4.06 -8.62
CA PHE A 252 7.88 -4.67 -9.66
C PHE A 252 8.72 -5.86 -9.17
N GLY A 253 9.30 -5.75 -7.99
CA GLY A 253 10.07 -6.83 -7.36
C GLY A 253 9.21 -8.07 -7.07
N ILE A 254 7.95 -7.87 -6.65
CA ILE A 254 7.00 -8.97 -6.45
C ILE A 254 6.71 -9.69 -7.77
N LEU A 255 6.53 -8.95 -8.87
CA LEU A 255 6.30 -9.54 -10.19
C LEU A 255 7.48 -10.39 -10.69
N LEU A 256 8.73 -9.97 -10.42
CA LEU A 256 9.91 -10.75 -10.78
C LEU A 256 9.98 -12.08 -10.02
N ILE A 257 9.62 -12.09 -8.74
CA ILE A 257 9.54 -13.32 -7.95
C ILE A 257 8.41 -14.21 -8.45
N GLN A 258 7.23 -13.66 -8.76
CA GLN A 258 6.12 -14.40 -9.32
C GLN A 258 6.55 -15.16 -10.58
N ARG A 259 7.23 -14.48 -11.52
CA ARG A 259 7.74 -15.10 -12.75
C ARG A 259 8.69 -16.27 -12.47
N LEU A 260 9.54 -16.16 -11.45
CA LEU A 260 10.43 -17.25 -11.06
C LEU A 260 9.64 -18.43 -10.47
N VAL A 261 8.68 -18.17 -9.60
CA VAL A 261 7.78 -19.16 -9.01
C VAL A 261 7.02 -19.91 -10.11
N ASP A 262 6.53 -19.20 -11.12
CA ASP A 262 5.78 -19.78 -12.23
C ASP A 262 6.62 -20.80 -13.03
N SER A 263 7.95 -20.63 -13.05
CA SER A 263 8.86 -21.58 -13.72
C SER A 263 9.00 -22.94 -12.99
N PHE A 264 8.58 -23.04 -11.74
CA PHE A 264 8.61 -24.29 -10.96
C PHE A 264 7.38 -25.19 -11.16
N GLY A 265 6.40 -24.72 -11.90
CA GLY A 265 5.23 -25.48 -12.28
C GLY A 265 3.99 -25.27 -11.41
N PRO A 266 2.88 -25.96 -11.75
CA PRO A 266 1.56 -25.67 -11.19
C PRO A 266 1.44 -25.82 -9.67
N VAL A 267 2.15 -26.79 -9.09
CA VAL A 267 2.13 -27.07 -7.64
C VAL A 267 2.68 -25.86 -6.87
N THR A 268 3.87 -25.41 -7.22
CA THR A 268 4.53 -24.26 -6.57
C THR A 268 3.76 -22.95 -6.82
N MET A 269 3.20 -22.78 -8.03
CA MET A 269 2.33 -21.62 -8.35
C MET A 269 1.09 -21.59 -7.44
N ALA A 270 0.38 -22.71 -7.31
CA ALA A 270 -0.83 -22.80 -6.49
C ALA A 270 -0.50 -22.58 -5.02
N ALA A 271 0.57 -23.20 -4.52
CA ALA A 271 1.06 -23.02 -3.15
C ALA A 271 1.39 -21.57 -2.84
N PHE A 272 2.14 -20.92 -3.72
CA PHE A 272 2.52 -19.50 -3.57
C PHE A 272 1.29 -18.58 -3.63
N ALA A 273 0.38 -18.79 -4.58
CA ALA A 273 -0.83 -17.97 -4.70
C ALA A 273 -1.72 -18.04 -3.46
N ALA A 274 -1.85 -19.22 -2.83
CA ALA A 274 -2.58 -19.40 -1.58
C ALA A 274 -1.84 -18.74 -0.40
N ALA A 275 -0.54 -18.99 -0.28
CA ALA A 275 0.28 -18.52 0.82
C ALA A 275 0.40 -16.99 0.85
N VAL A 276 0.59 -16.32 -0.30
CA VAL A 276 0.65 -14.84 -0.39
C VAL A 276 -0.65 -14.17 0.06
N LYS A 277 -1.82 -14.81 -0.11
CA LYS A 277 -3.08 -14.30 0.44
C LYS A 277 -3.08 -14.32 1.96
N ILE A 278 -2.55 -15.38 2.56
CA ILE A 278 -2.39 -15.49 4.03
C ILE A 278 -1.41 -14.44 4.52
N ASP A 279 -0.27 -14.30 3.85
CA ASP A 279 0.73 -13.27 4.15
C ASP A 279 0.16 -11.86 4.14
N SER A 280 -0.73 -11.56 3.20
CA SER A 280 -1.35 -10.23 3.11
C SER A 280 -2.05 -9.84 4.41
N PHE A 281 -2.74 -10.78 5.08
CA PHE A 281 -3.35 -10.52 6.38
C PHE A 281 -2.34 -10.36 7.51
N ALA A 282 -1.15 -10.93 7.37
CA ALA A 282 -0.08 -10.83 8.36
C ALA A 282 0.71 -9.52 8.22
N TYR A 283 1.11 -9.12 7.02
CA TYR A 283 1.98 -7.96 6.85
C TYR A 283 1.26 -6.62 6.66
N LEU A 284 0.03 -6.59 6.13
CA LEU A 284 -0.72 -5.33 5.95
C LEU A 284 -0.90 -4.54 7.26
N PRO A 285 -1.21 -5.15 8.41
CA PRO A 285 -1.28 -4.42 9.66
C PRO A 285 0.02 -3.72 10.05
N VAL A 286 1.17 -4.34 9.83
CA VAL A 286 2.47 -3.72 10.15
C VAL A 286 2.87 -2.66 9.13
N GLN A 287 2.46 -2.81 7.87
CA GLN A 287 2.61 -1.76 6.85
C GLN A 287 1.83 -0.49 7.24
N ASP A 288 0.58 -0.65 7.66
CA ASP A 288 -0.25 0.47 8.11
C ASP A 288 0.26 1.09 9.40
N PHE A 289 0.78 0.28 10.31
CA PHE A 289 1.45 0.78 11.50
C PHE A 289 2.69 1.61 11.13
N GLY A 290 3.47 1.19 10.14
CA GLY A 290 4.59 1.95 9.56
C GLY A 290 4.14 3.29 8.94
N ASN A 291 2.99 3.31 8.26
CA ASN A 291 2.40 4.54 7.71
C ASN A 291 1.89 5.47 8.82
N ALA A 292 1.27 4.93 9.86
CA ALA A 292 0.86 5.70 11.05
C ALA A 292 2.08 6.29 11.77
N PHE A 293 3.14 5.50 11.90
CA PHE A 293 4.40 5.95 12.46
C PHE A 293 5.07 7.03 11.61
N SER A 294 4.97 6.96 10.28
CA SER A 294 5.42 8.02 9.38
C SER A 294 4.74 9.36 9.70
N THR A 295 3.42 9.35 9.88
CA THR A 295 2.66 10.56 10.24
C THR A 295 3.06 11.09 11.62
N PHE A 296 3.19 10.22 12.62
CA PHE A 296 3.70 10.58 13.94
C PHE A 296 5.08 11.23 13.87
N THR A 297 5.99 10.59 13.14
CA THR A 297 7.37 11.08 12.98
C THR A 297 7.39 12.42 12.27
N ALA A 298 6.63 12.59 11.19
CA ALA A 298 6.58 13.83 10.42
C ALA A 298 6.02 15.01 11.24
N GLN A 299 4.94 14.81 12.02
CA GLN A 299 4.40 15.84 12.89
C GLN A 299 5.40 16.24 13.99
N ASN A 300 6.04 15.26 14.65
CA ASN A 300 7.03 15.53 15.70
C ASN A 300 8.33 16.11 15.13
N TYR A 301 8.72 15.74 13.91
CA TYR A 301 9.85 16.33 13.19
C TYR A 301 9.59 17.81 12.90
N GLY A 302 8.40 18.13 12.37
CA GLY A 302 7.97 19.50 12.14
C GLY A 302 7.91 20.33 13.43
N ALA A 303 7.46 19.72 14.53
CA ALA A 303 7.39 20.36 15.87
C ALA A 303 8.75 20.49 16.57
N GLY A 304 9.85 19.99 16.01
CA GLY A 304 11.18 20.06 16.63
C GLY A 304 11.37 19.14 17.83
N GLN A 305 10.50 18.12 18.04
CA GLN A 305 10.48 17.30 19.24
C GLN A 305 11.46 16.12 19.19
N LYS A 306 12.75 16.39 19.25
CA LYS A 306 13.85 15.40 19.15
C LYS A 306 13.73 14.23 20.13
N VAL A 307 13.49 14.52 21.40
CA VAL A 307 13.36 13.49 22.46
C VAL A 307 12.18 12.56 22.16
N ARG A 308 11.05 13.14 21.76
CA ARG A 308 9.83 12.39 21.45
C ARG A 308 10.01 11.53 20.19
N LEU A 309 10.77 12.00 19.19
CA LEU A 309 11.14 11.22 18.01
C LEU A 309 11.98 9.99 18.37
N ARG A 310 13.01 10.14 19.22
CA ARG A 310 13.82 9.01 19.69
C ARG A 310 13.01 7.98 20.47
N GLN A 311 12.18 8.45 21.39
CA GLN A 311 11.29 7.58 22.17
C GLN A 311 10.27 6.89 21.26
N GLY A 312 9.66 7.63 20.33
CA GLY A 312 8.70 7.11 19.36
C GLY A 312 9.31 6.04 18.45
N PHE A 313 10.51 6.27 17.94
CA PHE A 313 11.22 5.28 17.12
C PHE A 313 11.45 3.98 17.89
N ARG A 314 11.97 4.07 19.13
CA ARG A 314 12.17 2.89 19.97
C ARG A 314 10.87 2.16 20.30
N GLN A 315 9.84 2.89 20.73
CA GLN A 315 8.55 2.30 21.11
C GLN A 315 7.83 1.68 19.91
N ALA A 316 7.87 2.33 18.74
CA ALA A 316 7.28 1.80 17.51
C ALA A 316 8.00 0.53 17.05
N THR A 317 9.35 0.50 17.10
CA THR A 317 10.13 -0.69 16.77
C THR A 317 9.78 -1.87 17.68
N ILE A 318 9.70 -1.63 19.01
CA ILE A 318 9.32 -2.68 19.96
C ILE A 318 7.88 -3.16 19.70
N ALA A 319 6.94 -2.25 19.49
CA ALA A 319 5.54 -2.60 19.23
C ALA A 319 5.37 -3.40 17.93
N SER A 320 6.01 -2.97 16.84
CA SER A 320 6.00 -3.66 15.55
C SER A 320 6.64 -5.04 15.65
N ALA A 321 7.82 -5.14 16.28
CA ALA A 321 8.51 -6.42 16.46
C ALA A 321 7.69 -7.38 17.33
N ALA A 322 7.12 -6.91 18.46
CA ALA A 322 6.30 -7.74 19.34
C ALA A 322 5.04 -8.25 18.62
N PHE A 323 4.32 -7.38 17.89
CA PHE A 323 3.17 -7.78 17.08
C PHE A 323 3.58 -8.81 16.01
N SER A 324 4.65 -8.53 15.27
CA SER A 324 5.14 -9.41 14.22
C SER A 324 5.56 -10.79 14.75
N VAL A 325 6.23 -10.86 15.91
CA VAL A 325 6.58 -12.13 16.56
C VAL A 325 5.33 -12.95 16.92
N VAL A 326 4.29 -12.29 17.45
CA VAL A 326 3.02 -12.98 17.75
C VAL A 326 2.39 -13.52 16.47
N ILE A 327 2.31 -12.71 15.41
CA ILE A 327 1.77 -13.16 14.12
C ILE A 327 2.64 -14.25 13.50
N SER A 328 3.98 -14.15 13.58
CA SER A 328 4.91 -15.20 13.15
C SER A 328 4.61 -16.53 13.84
N ALA A 329 4.47 -16.51 15.16
CA ALA A 329 4.13 -17.72 15.93
C ALA A 329 2.79 -18.31 15.50
N LEU A 330 1.76 -17.48 15.35
CA LEU A 330 0.43 -17.92 14.91
C LEU A 330 0.47 -18.52 13.49
N VAL A 331 1.10 -17.85 12.53
CA VAL A 331 1.19 -18.32 11.15
C VAL A 331 2.01 -19.61 11.06
N CYS A 332 3.15 -19.72 11.76
CA CYS A 332 3.98 -20.93 11.74
C CYS A 332 3.29 -22.14 12.40
N ILE A 333 2.59 -21.92 13.52
CA ILE A 333 1.85 -22.98 14.22
C ILE A 333 0.64 -23.43 13.40
N PHE A 334 -0.13 -22.48 12.89
CA PHE A 334 -1.36 -22.73 12.15
C PHE A 334 -1.17 -22.78 10.62
N ALA A 335 0.06 -22.89 10.10
CA ALA A 335 0.34 -22.91 8.67
C ALA A 335 -0.50 -23.96 7.91
N ASN A 336 -0.60 -25.16 8.44
CA ASN A 336 -1.39 -26.24 7.81
C ASN A 336 -2.90 -25.93 7.76
N PRO A 337 -3.60 -25.61 8.87
CA PRO A 337 -5.01 -25.24 8.81
C PRO A 337 -5.27 -23.96 7.98
N LEU A 338 -4.37 -22.99 7.99
CA LEU A 338 -4.50 -21.78 7.17
C LEU A 338 -4.43 -22.11 5.67
N MET A 339 -3.48 -22.96 5.25
CA MET A 339 -3.39 -23.40 3.85
C MET A 339 -4.61 -24.20 3.41
N ARG A 340 -5.19 -25.02 4.29
CA ARG A 340 -6.40 -25.81 4.00
C ARG A 340 -7.64 -24.95 3.73
N ILE A 341 -7.64 -23.68 4.06
CA ILE A 341 -8.73 -22.75 3.67
C ILE A 341 -8.75 -22.54 2.15
N PHE A 342 -7.58 -22.62 1.51
CA PHE A 342 -7.41 -22.29 0.09
C PHE A 342 -7.11 -23.51 -0.79
N VAL A 343 -6.63 -24.61 -0.21
CA VAL A 343 -6.16 -25.80 -0.91
C VAL A 343 -7.10 -26.99 -0.62
N GLN A 344 -7.50 -27.71 -1.68
CA GLN A 344 -8.40 -28.88 -1.55
C GLN A 344 -7.72 -30.03 -0.81
N ALA A 345 -8.52 -30.86 -0.15
CA ALA A 345 -8.04 -31.93 0.72
C ALA A 345 -7.15 -33.00 0.02
N GLY A 346 -7.29 -33.16 -1.30
CA GLY A 346 -6.49 -34.11 -2.12
C GLY A 346 -5.13 -33.55 -2.60
N GLU A 347 -4.90 -32.26 -2.51
CA GLU A 347 -3.70 -31.60 -3.06
C GLU A 347 -2.57 -31.54 -2.01
N THR A 348 -2.04 -32.68 -1.64
CA THR A 348 -1.06 -32.83 -0.55
C THR A 348 0.27 -32.14 -0.86
N GLU A 349 0.71 -32.13 -2.12
CA GLU A 349 1.96 -31.49 -2.55
C GLU A 349 1.84 -29.96 -2.47
N VAL A 350 0.74 -29.37 -2.94
CA VAL A 350 0.44 -27.94 -2.84
C VAL A 350 0.38 -27.51 -1.38
N LEU A 351 -0.27 -28.32 -0.53
CA LEU A 351 -0.36 -28.07 0.89
C LEU A 351 1.03 -28.06 1.56
N ALA A 352 1.87 -29.06 1.24
CA ALA A 352 3.21 -29.18 1.80
C ALA A 352 4.11 -27.98 1.40
N ALA A 353 4.10 -27.62 0.12
CA ALA A 353 4.86 -26.49 -0.41
C ALA A 353 4.41 -25.14 0.22
N GLY A 354 3.09 -24.92 0.34
CA GLY A 354 2.54 -23.71 0.96
C GLY A 354 2.80 -23.62 2.47
N VAL A 355 2.75 -24.74 3.19
CA VAL A 355 3.11 -24.78 4.63
C VAL A 355 4.59 -24.47 4.81
N LEU A 356 5.45 -24.98 3.93
CA LEU A 356 6.87 -24.72 3.96
C LEU A 356 7.14 -23.21 3.73
N TYR A 357 6.51 -22.63 2.71
CA TYR A 357 6.59 -21.18 2.45
C TYR A 357 6.21 -20.37 3.69
N LEU A 358 5.01 -20.61 4.26
CA LEU A 358 4.52 -19.87 5.42
C LEU A 358 5.42 -20.01 6.65
N ARG A 359 6.08 -21.15 6.83
CA ARG A 359 7.02 -21.34 7.94
C ARG A 359 8.34 -20.63 7.71
N VAL A 360 8.86 -20.62 6.48
CA VAL A 360 10.12 -19.96 6.15
C VAL A 360 9.97 -18.45 6.18
N GLU A 361 8.97 -17.90 5.49
CA GLU A 361 8.74 -16.45 5.43
C GLU A 361 8.11 -15.92 6.73
N GLY A 362 7.10 -16.62 7.22
CA GLY A 362 6.35 -16.24 8.42
C GLY A 362 7.20 -16.16 9.68
N ALA A 363 8.26 -16.96 9.81
CA ALA A 363 9.18 -16.87 10.95
C ALA A 363 9.90 -15.51 11.05
N PHE A 364 9.96 -14.75 9.96
CA PHE A 364 10.71 -13.49 9.86
C PHE A 364 9.84 -12.24 9.67
N TYR A 365 8.54 -12.28 9.95
CA TYR A 365 7.69 -11.09 9.82
C TYR A 365 8.15 -9.89 10.66
N ALA A 366 8.95 -10.10 11.72
CA ALA A 366 9.59 -9.01 12.44
C ALA A 366 10.51 -8.17 11.54
N GLY A 367 11.19 -8.78 10.57
CA GLY A 367 12.00 -8.07 9.57
C GLY A 367 11.16 -7.14 8.71
N ILE A 368 10.10 -7.63 8.07
CA ILE A 368 9.26 -6.76 7.23
C ILE A 368 8.57 -5.67 8.07
N GLY A 369 8.17 -5.97 9.31
CA GLY A 369 7.58 -4.99 10.22
C GLY A 369 8.54 -3.85 10.56
N CYS A 370 9.81 -4.15 10.83
CA CYS A 370 10.86 -3.18 11.05
C CYS A 370 11.17 -2.37 9.78
N LEU A 371 11.18 -3.02 8.63
CA LEU A 371 11.46 -2.38 7.35
C LEU A 371 10.38 -1.33 6.99
N PHE A 372 9.09 -1.61 7.21
CA PHE A 372 8.03 -0.63 7.00
C PHE A 372 8.14 0.57 7.94
N LEU A 373 8.58 0.37 9.18
CA LEU A 373 8.88 1.49 10.09
C LEU A 373 10.02 2.36 9.56
N LEU A 374 11.10 1.75 9.05
CA LEU A 374 12.23 2.47 8.47
C LEU A 374 11.80 3.27 7.23
N TYR A 375 11.00 2.69 6.35
CA TYR A 375 10.42 3.44 5.21
C TYR A 375 9.62 4.65 5.67
N GLY A 376 8.76 4.47 6.67
CA GLY A 376 7.97 5.55 7.26
C GLY A 376 8.83 6.62 7.91
N PHE A 377 9.86 6.21 8.66
CA PHE A 377 10.79 7.12 9.34
C PHE A 377 11.56 8.00 8.35
N TYR A 378 12.25 7.38 7.38
CA TYR A 378 13.10 8.12 6.44
C TYR A 378 12.31 9.08 5.55
N ARG A 379 11.11 8.70 5.14
CA ARG A 379 10.18 9.61 4.44
C ARG A 379 9.82 10.80 5.32
N ALA A 380 9.52 10.58 6.59
CA ALA A 380 9.07 11.61 7.53
C ALA A 380 10.18 12.60 7.94
N VAL A 381 11.45 12.18 7.96
CA VAL A 381 12.60 13.05 8.27
C VAL A 381 13.24 13.68 7.03
N LYS A 382 12.49 13.75 5.92
CA LYS A 382 12.95 14.32 4.63
C LYS A 382 14.19 13.63 4.05
N ARG A 383 14.26 12.30 4.18
CA ARG A 383 15.30 11.46 3.58
C ARG A 383 14.69 10.30 2.79
N PRO A 384 13.72 10.55 1.87
CA PRO A 384 13.00 9.49 1.16
C PRO A 384 13.94 8.64 0.27
N GLY A 385 15.06 9.20 -0.17
CA GLY A 385 16.10 8.46 -0.91
C GLY A 385 16.62 7.24 -0.14
N MET A 386 16.68 7.32 1.21
CA MET A 386 17.06 6.17 2.02
C MET A 386 16.01 5.04 1.95
N SER A 387 14.71 5.39 1.91
CA SER A 387 13.66 4.38 1.69
C SER A 387 13.81 3.66 0.34
N VAL A 388 14.21 4.38 -0.71
CA VAL A 388 14.53 3.77 -2.02
C VAL A 388 15.73 2.84 -1.91
N VAL A 389 16.82 3.27 -1.24
CA VAL A 389 18.01 2.42 -1.02
C VAL A 389 17.64 1.14 -0.28
N LEU A 390 16.87 1.22 0.79
CA LEU A 390 16.41 0.04 1.53
C LEU A 390 15.54 -0.89 0.68
N THR A 391 14.70 -0.32 -0.19
CA THR A 391 13.88 -1.09 -1.13
C THR A 391 14.76 -1.82 -2.15
N VAL A 392 15.76 -1.14 -2.72
CA VAL A 392 16.72 -1.75 -3.66
C VAL A 392 17.52 -2.87 -2.98
N ILE A 393 17.98 -2.66 -1.74
CA ILE A 393 18.68 -3.71 -0.98
C ILE A 393 17.74 -4.89 -0.72
N SER A 394 16.55 -4.65 -0.19
CA SER A 394 15.59 -5.72 0.14
C SER A 394 15.19 -6.51 -1.10
N LEU A 395 14.67 -5.84 -2.13
CA LEU A 395 14.15 -6.50 -3.33
C LEU A 395 15.27 -6.96 -4.27
N GLY A 396 16.33 -6.17 -4.44
CA GLY A 396 17.47 -6.54 -5.27
C GLY A 396 18.16 -7.79 -4.75
N THR A 397 18.43 -7.87 -3.44
CA THR A 397 18.96 -9.07 -2.79
C THR A 397 17.99 -10.24 -2.91
N ARG A 398 16.71 -10.02 -2.65
CA ARG A 398 15.66 -11.05 -2.78
C ARG A 398 15.64 -11.64 -4.19
N VAL A 399 15.58 -10.80 -5.22
CA VAL A 399 15.56 -11.26 -6.62
C VAL A 399 16.87 -11.98 -6.97
N ALA A 400 18.03 -11.38 -6.68
CA ALA A 400 19.33 -11.98 -6.99
C ALA A 400 19.51 -13.34 -6.31
N LEU A 401 19.23 -13.43 -5.01
CA LEU A 401 19.35 -14.67 -4.26
C LEU A 401 18.31 -15.70 -4.69
N ALA A 402 17.07 -15.31 -4.98
CA ALA A 402 16.05 -16.23 -5.45
C ALA A 402 16.50 -16.94 -6.74
N TYR A 403 16.98 -16.18 -7.74
CA TYR A 403 17.49 -16.77 -9.00
C TYR A 403 18.75 -17.61 -8.80
N LEU A 404 19.66 -17.23 -7.90
CA LEU A 404 20.88 -17.97 -7.60
C LEU A 404 20.62 -19.27 -6.82
N LEU A 405 19.72 -19.22 -5.84
CA LEU A 405 19.43 -20.34 -4.95
C LEU A 405 18.40 -21.30 -5.54
N ALA A 406 17.46 -20.82 -6.36
CA ALA A 406 16.46 -21.66 -7.01
C ALA A 406 17.08 -22.81 -7.82
N GLY A 407 18.20 -22.55 -8.52
CA GLY A 407 18.92 -23.57 -9.27
C GLY A 407 19.68 -24.60 -8.40
N LYS A 408 19.91 -24.29 -7.10
CA LYS A 408 20.69 -25.15 -6.19
C LYS A 408 19.83 -25.93 -5.20
N ILE A 409 18.85 -25.28 -4.62
CA ILE A 409 18.01 -25.82 -3.54
C ILE A 409 16.51 -25.74 -3.83
N GLY A 410 16.14 -25.50 -5.10
CA GLY A 410 14.77 -25.47 -5.54
C GLY A 410 13.97 -24.29 -4.98
N GLU A 411 12.66 -24.47 -4.79
CA GLU A 411 11.72 -23.45 -4.32
C GLU A 411 12.06 -22.90 -2.93
N ILE A 412 12.70 -23.70 -2.06
CA ILE A 412 13.16 -23.24 -0.75
C ILE A 412 14.12 -22.06 -0.89
N GLY A 413 14.95 -22.05 -1.94
CA GLY A 413 15.87 -20.95 -2.25
C GLY A 413 15.12 -19.62 -2.52
N ILE A 414 13.95 -19.70 -3.15
CA ILE A 414 13.10 -18.53 -3.40
C ILE A 414 12.54 -18.00 -2.06
N TRP A 415 12.03 -18.92 -1.24
CA TRP A 415 11.43 -18.56 0.06
C TRP A 415 12.44 -17.95 1.02
N MET A 416 13.65 -18.52 1.11
CA MET A 416 14.72 -18.00 1.97
C MET A 416 15.27 -16.65 1.50
N ALA A 417 15.25 -16.36 0.22
CA ALA A 417 15.73 -15.09 -0.32
C ALA A 417 14.92 -13.87 0.21
N ILE A 418 13.66 -14.09 0.55
CA ILE A 418 12.74 -13.03 1.03
C ILE A 418 13.19 -12.47 2.39
N PRO A 419 13.26 -13.27 3.46
CA PRO A 419 13.70 -12.78 4.77
C PRO A 419 15.15 -12.32 4.79
N ILE A 420 16.05 -12.89 4.00
CA ILE A 420 17.44 -12.41 3.88
C ILE A 420 17.45 -10.97 3.36
N GLY A 421 16.63 -10.65 2.35
CA GLY A 421 16.49 -9.30 1.84
C GLY A 421 15.98 -8.32 2.90
N TRP A 422 15.01 -8.70 3.74
CA TRP A 422 14.52 -7.87 4.85
C TRP A 422 15.60 -7.60 5.89
N VAL A 423 16.29 -8.65 6.34
CA VAL A 423 17.35 -8.54 7.35
C VAL A 423 18.49 -7.62 6.87
N LEU A 424 18.93 -7.75 5.62
CA LEU A 424 19.98 -6.89 5.08
C LEU A 424 19.55 -5.42 4.97
N ALA A 425 18.30 -5.18 4.56
CA ALA A 425 17.74 -3.84 4.52
C ALA A 425 17.60 -3.25 5.93
N ASP A 426 17.14 -4.04 6.90
CA ASP A 426 17.01 -3.60 8.30
C ASP A 426 18.37 -3.27 8.91
N LEU A 427 19.38 -4.14 8.75
CA LEU A 427 20.74 -3.87 9.22
C LEU A 427 21.29 -2.57 8.62
N THR A 428 21.06 -2.35 7.32
CA THR A 428 21.46 -1.11 6.66
C THR A 428 20.69 0.09 7.21
N GLY A 429 19.37 -0.02 7.35
CA GLY A 429 18.52 1.07 7.81
C GLY A 429 18.79 1.47 9.26
N TYR A 430 18.84 0.50 10.17
CA TYR A 430 19.18 0.78 11.57
C TYR A 430 20.64 1.24 11.72
N GLY A 431 21.59 0.63 10.98
CA GLY A 431 22.99 1.06 10.94
C GLY A 431 23.13 2.53 10.54
N TYR A 432 22.45 2.93 9.46
CA TYR A 432 22.42 4.32 9.01
C TYR A 432 21.77 5.24 10.07
N TYR A 433 20.66 4.84 10.69
CA TYR A 433 20.03 5.60 11.78
C TYR A 433 20.99 5.83 12.94
N PHE A 434 21.63 4.78 13.48
CA PHE A 434 22.51 4.91 14.63
C PHE A 434 23.74 5.76 14.35
N ARG A 435 24.28 5.71 13.11
CA ARG A 435 25.45 6.49 12.71
C ARG A 435 25.12 7.98 12.48
N HIS A 436 23.89 8.30 11.99
CA HIS A 436 23.53 9.66 11.57
C HIS A 436 22.36 10.24 12.39
N LYS A 437 22.00 9.65 13.53
CA LYS A 437 20.80 10.05 14.30
C LYS A 437 20.77 11.53 14.69
N GLU A 438 21.93 12.16 14.96
CA GLU A 438 22.01 13.57 15.30
C GLU A 438 21.72 14.49 14.10
N GLN A 439 22.04 14.05 12.89
CA GLN A 439 21.76 14.77 11.64
C GLN A 439 20.35 14.55 11.10
N LEU A 440 19.75 13.40 11.42
CA LEU A 440 18.41 13.01 11.00
C LEU A 440 17.32 13.66 11.85
N LEU A 441 17.63 13.98 13.09
CA LEU A 441 16.68 14.58 14.02
C LEU A 441 16.79 16.10 14.00
N PRO A 442 15.70 16.84 14.26
CA PRO A 442 15.75 18.30 14.34
C PRO A 442 16.75 18.73 15.41
N GLN A 443 17.45 19.83 15.16
CA GLN A 443 18.28 20.46 16.19
C GLN A 443 17.37 20.95 17.30
N ASP A 444 17.82 20.79 18.55
CA ASP A 444 17.09 21.37 19.69
C ASP A 444 17.02 22.89 19.46
N ASN A 445 15.81 23.43 19.33
CA ASN A 445 15.64 24.88 19.39
C ASN A 445 16.04 25.29 20.82
N ALA A 446 17.21 25.91 20.94
CA ALA A 446 17.71 26.49 22.18
C ALA A 446 16.81 27.62 22.65
#